data_3406126b0b24f0786628286644bb706a
#
_entry.id   3406126b0b24f0786628286644bb706a
#
_cell.length_a   1.000
_cell.length_b   1.000
_cell.length_c   1.000
_cell.angle_alpha   90.00
_cell.angle_beta   90.00
_cell.angle_gamma   90.00
#
_symmetry.space_group_name_H-M   'P 1'
#
loop_
_entity.id
_entity.type
_entity.pdbx_description
1 polymer ?
#
loop_
_entity_poly.entity_id
_entity_poly.type
_entity_poly.pdbx_seq_one_letter_code
_entity_poly.pdbx_strand_id
1 'polypeptide(L)'
;MANEITTSPEMLDPEVLAGMVSTQLTAAQKFTPLAQVDNSLQGVPGSTIQFPSWNYIGDAQDIVEGEPIETSKLTYGQKAATIKETGKGGAITDTAIQVGYGDPQGELVKQLSMSMGNKQDNDVLATLKEATQTASVDPTVDGLQEALDTFNYEDDNATIVLVCSPKAAGQLRLSATKEFTGASMLQNPISTGVYGEILGVQIMRSRKLNADEAYLVVTNASDGRPAIKLLTKKGVNIEPERHASERSTYYYASAMYAVYLYDPTKVVKVTFKGVTGPTGTTGAPADVTNDPEPKNVPEDKRVGRQKKSAKAAAPKDSGK
;
A
#
# COMPACT_ATOMS: atom_id res chain seq x y z
N MET A 1 -6.03 -25.50 48.62
CA MET A 1 -6.60 -24.63 47.59
C MET A 1 -5.97 -25.04 46.26
N ALA A 2 -6.76 -25.64 45.38
CA ALA A 2 -6.27 -26.01 44.06
C ALA A 2 -6.00 -24.70 43.25
N ASN A 3 -4.80 -24.56 42.73
CA ASN A 3 -4.52 -23.51 41.78
C ASN A 3 -5.36 -23.83 40.51
N GLU A 4 -6.41 -23.08 40.27
CA GLU A 4 -7.10 -23.09 38.97
C GLU A 4 -6.18 -22.44 37.96
N ILE A 5 -5.65 -23.25 37.05
CA ILE A 5 -4.85 -22.81 35.93
C ILE A 5 -5.82 -22.58 34.76
N THR A 6 -5.89 -21.36 34.26
CA THR A 6 -6.66 -21.02 33.05
C THR A 6 -6.13 -21.86 31.89
N THR A 7 -7.01 -22.69 31.32
CA THR A 7 -6.65 -23.64 30.26
C THR A 7 -6.86 -23.00 28.86
N SER A 8 -6.20 -23.54 27.83
CA SER A 8 -6.21 -23.12 26.43
C SER A 8 -7.53 -22.62 25.84
N PRO A 9 -8.71 -23.14 26.21
CA PRO A 9 -9.99 -22.68 25.64
C PRO A 9 -10.42 -21.28 26.10
N GLU A 10 -9.80 -20.72 27.12
CA GLU A 10 -10.15 -19.40 27.68
C GLU A 10 -9.28 -18.28 27.09
N MET A 11 -8.26 -18.60 26.30
CA MET A 11 -7.43 -17.62 25.61
C MET A 11 -7.91 -17.42 24.16
N LEU A 12 -7.86 -16.18 23.68
CA LEU A 12 -8.08 -15.87 22.28
C LEU A 12 -7.12 -16.71 21.42
N ASP A 13 -7.69 -17.60 20.61
CA ASP A 13 -6.95 -18.49 19.73
C ASP A 13 -6.18 -17.63 18.69
N PRO A 14 -4.88 -17.85 18.46
CA PRO A 14 -4.13 -17.18 17.42
C PRO A 14 -4.77 -17.27 16.03
N GLU A 15 -5.46 -18.36 15.75
CA GLU A 15 -6.18 -18.57 14.48
C GLU A 15 -7.35 -17.60 14.31
N VAL A 16 -8.07 -17.28 15.37
CA VAL A 16 -9.15 -16.27 15.36
C VAL A 16 -8.58 -14.86 15.14
N LEU A 17 -7.46 -14.54 15.77
CA LEU A 17 -6.76 -13.27 15.56
C LEU A 17 -6.29 -13.11 14.10
N ALA A 18 -5.73 -14.16 13.51
CA ALA A 18 -5.30 -14.15 12.11
C ALA A 18 -6.47 -13.89 11.15
N GLY A 19 -7.65 -14.46 11.42
CA GLY A 19 -8.87 -14.21 10.64
C GLY A 19 -9.35 -12.75 10.73
N MET A 20 -9.33 -12.15 11.91
CA MET A 20 -9.67 -10.74 12.12
C MET A 20 -8.69 -9.81 11.40
N VAL A 21 -7.40 -10.12 11.46
CA VAL A 21 -6.33 -9.38 10.78
C VAL A 21 -6.53 -9.37 9.28
N SER A 22 -6.79 -10.51 8.66
CA SER A 22 -6.95 -10.60 7.20
C SER A 22 -8.10 -9.74 6.68
N THR A 23 -9.22 -9.70 7.39
CA THR A 23 -10.39 -8.89 7.03
C THR A 23 -10.08 -7.39 7.11
N GLN A 24 -9.40 -6.96 8.16
CA GLN A 24 -9.04 -5.55 8.34
C GLN A 24 -7.91 -5.10 7.42
N LEU A 25 -6.99 -6.00 7.10
CA LEU A 25 -5.92 -5.78 6.15
C LEU A 25 -6.49 -5.40 4.77
N THR A 26 -7.45 -6.16 4.28
CA THR A 26 -8.09 -5.91 2.97
C THR A 26 -8.77 -4.54 2.91
N ALA A 27 -9.39 -4.07 3.99
CA ALA A 27 -10.03 -2.76 4.04
C ALA A 27 -9.04 -1.58 3.99
N ALA A 28 -7.81 -1.78 4.44
CA ALA A 28 -6.77 -0.74 4.44
C ALA A 28 -6.03 -0.61 3.10
N GLN A 29 -6.05 -1.64 2.27
CA GLN A 29 -5.28 -1.72 1.03
C GLN A 29 -6.03 -1.10 -0.15
N LYS A 30 -5.37 -0.20 -0.89
CA LYS A 30 -5.89 0.40 -2.12
C LYS A 30 -5.08 0.04 -3.36
N PHE A 31 -3.76 0.05 -3.25
CA PHE A 31 -2.87 -0.28 -4.37
C PHE A 31 -2.65 -1.79 -4.51
N THR A 32 -2.72 -2.53 -3.41
CA THR A 32 -2.52 -3.98 -3.42
C THR A 32 -3.45 -4.73 -4.39
N PRO A 33 -4.74 -4.36 -4.57
CA PRO A 33 -5.62 -4.98 -5.56
C PRO A 33 -5.18 -4.79 -7.02
N LEU A 34 -4.28 -3.84 -7.30
CA LEU A 34 -3.72 -3.64 -8.64
C LEU A 34 -2.63 -4.65 -8.99
N ALA A 35 -2.07 -5.31 -7.97
CA ALA A 35 -1.05 -6.32 -8.14
C ALA A 35 -1.66 -7.72 -8.18
N GLN A 36 -1.19 -8.57 -9.07
CA GLN A 36 -1.54 -9.98 -9.07
C GLN A 36 -0.79 -10.70 -7.95
N VAL A 37 -1.52 -11.40 -7.10
CA VAL A 37 -0.94 -12.19 -6.01
C VAL A 37 -0.40 -13.50 -6.56
N ASP A 38 0.86 -13.81 -6.25
CA ASP A 38 1.56 -15.03 -6.61
C ASP A 38 2.05 -15.73 -5.35
N ASN A 39 1.49 -16.91 -5.07
CA ASN A 39 1.78 -17.72 -3.88
C ASN A 39 2.75 -18.88 -4.18
N SER A 40 3.43 -18.86 -5.30
CA SER A 40 4.30 -19.96 -5.74
C SER A 40 5.45 -20.30 -4.78
N LEU A 41 5.83 -19.32 -3.93
CA LEU A 41 6.89 -19.50 -2.91
C LEU A 41 6.38 -19.93 -1.53
N GLN A 42 5.08 -20.11 -1.35
CA GLN A 42 4.56 -20.62 -0.07
C GLN A 42 5.04 -22.05 0.16
N GLY A 43 5.68 -22.28 1.34
CA GLY A 43 6.19 -23.61 1.69
C GLY A 43 7.43 -24.09 0.93
N VAL A 44 7.96 -23.30 -0.01
CA VAL A 44 9.15 -23.65 -0.79
C VAL A 44 10.38 -22.94 -0.20
N PRO A 45 11.52 -23.61 0.00
CA PRO A 45 12.75 -22.95 0.43
C PRO A 45 13.27 -21.99 -0.65
N GLY A 46 13.85 -20.87 -0.23
CA GLY A 46 14.37 -19.82 -1.11
C GLY A 46 13.84 -18.44 -0.76
N SER A 47 14.60 -17.40 -1.05
CA SER A 47 14.25 -16.01 -0.78
C SER A 47 14.16 -15.15 -2.04
N THR A 48 14.56 -15.71 -3.20
CA THR A 48 14.62 -14.97 -4.46
C THR A 48 14.00 -15.80 -5.57
N ILE A 49 13.11 -15.18 -6.34
CA ILE A 49 12.62 -15.73 -7.61
C ILE A 49 13.28 -14.97 -8.75
N GLN A 50 13.71 -15.71 -9.76
CA GLN A 50 14.18 -15.16 -11.01
C GLN A 50 13.10 -15.36 -12.08
N PHE A 51 12.78 -14.27 -12.79
CA PHE A 51 11.83 -14.28 -13.88
C PHE A 51 12.58 -14.11 -15.19
N PRO A 52 12.61 -15.12 -16.06
CA PRO A 52 13.17 -14.98 -17.40
C PRO A 52 12.23 -14.06 -18.21
N SER A 53 12.79 -13.02 -18.80
CA SER A 53 12.14 -12.14 -19.76
C SER A 53 12.75 -12.46 -21.13
N TRP A 54 12.00 -13.12 -22.01
CA TRP A 54 12.44 -13.44 -23.35
C TRP A 54 12.35 -12.20 -24.25
N ASN A 55 13.41 -11.90 -24.96
CA ASN A 55 13.40 -10.85 -25.96
C ASN A 55 12.85 -11.39 -27.28
N TYR A 56 12.10 -10.55 -27.99
CA TYR A 56 11.62 -10.87 -29.32
C TYR A 56 12.80 -11.05 -30.28
N ILE A 57 12.76 -12.10 -31.13
CA ILE A 57 13.86 -12.43 -32.04
C ILE A 57 13.85 -11.61 -33.35
N GLY A 58 12.86 -10.79 -33.57
CA GLY A 58 12.64 -10.01 -34.78
C GLY A 58 11.58 -10.59 -35.70
N ASP A 59 11.15 -9.81 -36.67
CA ASP A 59 10.14 -10.22 -37.65
C ASP A 59 10.70 -11.22 -38.66
N ALA A 60 9.79 -12.03 -39.20
CA ALA A 60 10.13 -12.93 -40.30
C ALA A 60 10.43 -12.11 -41.57
N GLN A 61 11.40 -12.56 -42.36
CA GLN A 61 11.77 -11.96 -43.62
C GLN A 61 11.28 -12.81 -44.81
N ASP A 62 11.04 -12.18 -45.93
CA ASP A 62 10.73 -12.89 -47.16
C ASP A 62 11.94 -13.71 -47.61
N ILE A 63 11.71 -14.97 -47.98
CA ILE A 63 12.75 -15.87 -48.40
C ILE A 63 12.90 -15.81 -49.91
N VAL A 64 14.10 -15.55 -50.39
CA VAL A 64 14.43 -15.68 -51.83
C VAL A 64 14.82 -17.09 -52.14
N GLU A 65 14.35 -17.64 -53.27
CA GLU A 65 14.64 -19.00 -53.67
C GLU A 65 16.17 -19.23 -53.83
N GLY A 66 16.67 -20.19 -53.09
CA GLY A 66 18.09 -20.56 -53.10
C GLY A 66 18.96 -19.83 -52.07
N GLU A 67 18.41 -18.93 -51.27
CA GLU A 67 19.14 -18.29 -50.15
C GLU A 67 18.86 -18.97 -48.80
N PRO A 68 19.85 -19.05 -47.91
CA PRO A 68 19.65 -19.58 -46.58
C PRO A 68 18.83 -18.62 -45.70
N ILE A 69 17.96 -19.18 -44.86
CA ILE A 69 17.22 -18.43 -43.86
C ILE A 69 18.18 -17.92 -42.79
N GLU A 70 18.13 -16.63 -42.51
CA GLU A 70 18.87 -16.04 -41.39
C GLU A 70 18.37 -16.56 -40.03
N THR A 71 19.31 -16.95 -39.17
CA THR A 71 18.99 -17.45 -37.82
C THR A 71 19.30 -16.38 -36.77
N SER A 72 18.29 -15.96 -35.99
CA SER A 72 18.47 -15.06 -34.88
C SER A 72 18.64 -15.81 -33.56
N LYS A 73 19.52 -15.31 -32.69
CA LYS A 73 19.75 -15.91 -31.38
C LYS A 73 18.67 -15.45 -30.40
N LEU A 74 18.02 -16.42 -29.75
CA LEU A 74 17.11 -16.12 -28.65
C LEU A 74 17.90 -15.60 -27.44
N THR A 75 17.58 -14.40 -26.98
CA THR A 75 18.19 -13.79 -25.79
C THR A 75 17.14 -13.63 -24.69
N TYR A 76 17.59 -13.67 -23.46
CA TYR A 76 16.71 -13.46 -22.31
C TYR A 76 17.35 -12.50 -21.31
N GLY A 77 16.50 -11.68 -20.70
CA GLY A 77 16.83 -10.91 -19.53
C GLY A 77 16.41 -11.66 -18.27
N GLN A 78 17.06 -11.39 -17.16
CA GLN A 78 16.66 -11.92 -15.85
C GLN A 78 16.27 -10.75 -14.95
N LYS A 79 15.06 -10.81 -14.41
CA LYS A 79 14.64 -9.93 -13.30
C LYS A 79 14.51 -10.80 -12.05
N ALA A 80 15.09 -10.35 -10.95
CA ALA A 80 15.04 -11.05 -9.67
C ALA A 80 14.18 -10.26 -8.67
N ALA A 81 13.26 -10.93 -8.00
CA ALA A 81 12.53 -10.38 -6.87
C ALA A 81 12.98 -11.09 -5.59
N THR A 82 13.47 -10.32 -4.62
CA THR A 82 13.90 -10.83 -3.32
C THR A 82 12.84 -10.57 -2.27
N ILE A 83 12.41 -11.62 -1.57
CA ILE A 83 11.45 -11.55 -0.49
C ILE A 83 12.08 -10.83 0.69
N LYS A 84 11.32 -9.89 1.25
CA LYS A 84 11.66 -9.19 2.50
C LYS A 84 10.70 -9.59 3.61
N GLU A 85 11.20 -9.61 4.81
CA GLU A 85 10.39 -9.74 6.01
C GLU A 85 10.02 -8.34 6.51
N THR A 86 8.75 -8.18 6.87
CA THR A 86 8.23 -6.96 7.47
C THR A 86 7.53 -7.31 8.76
N GLY A 87 7.69 -6.48 9.77
CA GLY A 87 7.06 -6.72 11.07
C GLY A 87 6.77 -5.43 11.82
N LYS A 88 5.81 -5.53 12.73
CA LYS A 88 5.43 -4.48 13.68
C LYS A 88 5.01 -5.12 14.98
N GLY A 89 5.53 -4.60 16.09
CA GLY A 89 5.15 -5.02 17.44
C GLY A 89 4.35 -3.95 18.17
N GLY A 90 3.51 -4.40 19.08
CA GLY A 90 2.82 -3.55 20.06
C GLY A 90 2.70 -4.28 21.38
N ALA A 91 2.69 -3.55 22.49
CA ALA A 91 2.58 -4.12 23.83
C ALA A 91 1.41 -3.48 24.57
N ILE A 92 0.75 -4.26 25.41
CA ILE A 92 -0.32 -3.79 26.29
C ILE A 92 -0.11 -4.39 27.68
N THR A 93 -0.30 -3.57 28.72
CA THR A 93 -0.21 -4.01 30.11
C THR A 93 -1.54 -4.51 30.63
N ASP A 94 -1.52 -5.43 31.60
CA ASP A 94 -2.75 -5.95 32.24
C ASP A 94 -3.57 -4.83 32.87
N THR A 95 -2.90 -3.83 33.44
CA THR A 95 -3.56 -2.67 34.01
C THR A 95 -4.30 -1.87 32.94
N ALA A 96 -3.71 -1.71 31.74
CA ALA A 96 -4.35 -1.00 30.64
C ALA A 96 -5.59 -1.76 30.11
N ILE A 97 -5.56 -3.10 30.12
CA ILE A 97 -6.71 -3.92 29.74
C ILE A 97 -7.84 -3.80 30.77
N GLN A 98 -7.51 -3.78 32.07
CA GLN A 98 -8.51 -3.75 33.14
C GLN A 98 -9.13 -2.36 33.36
N VAL A 99 -8.39 -1.29 33.15
CA VAL A 99 -8.81 0.10 33.37
C VAL A 99 -9.27 0.77 32.09
N GLY A 100 -8.81 0.28 30.91
CA GLY A 100 -9.13 0.83 29.62
C GLY A 100 -10.63 0.71 29.28
N TYR A 101 -11.17 1.72 28.63
CA TYR A 101 -12.54 1.69 28.12
C TYR A 101 -12.60 0.88 26.80
N GLY A 102 -13.59 0.01 26.68
CA GLY A 102 -13.79 -0.80 25.48
C GLY A 102 -12.91 -2.06 25.45
N ASP A 103 -12.39 -2.40 24.27
CA ASP A 103 -11.48 -3.52 24.04
C ASP A 103 -10.11 -3.02 23.54
N PRO A 104 -9.19 -2.66 24.45
CA PRO A 104 -7.87 -2.17 24.06
C PRO A 104 -7.02 -3.22 23.33
N GLN A 105 -7.26 -4.50 23.58
CA GLN A 105 -6.53 -5.60 22.95
C GLN A 105 -6.97 -5.76 21.49
N GLY A 106 -8.26 -5.75 21.21
CA GLY A 106 -8.80 -5.80 19.86
C GLY A 106 -8.39 -4.55 19.04
N GLU A 107 -8.33 -3.36 19.65
CA GLU A 107 -7.85 -2.16 18.98
C GLU A 107 -6.37 -2.26 18.65
N LEU A 108 -5.53 -2.82 19.53
CA LEU A 108 -4.11 -3.04 19.24
C LEU A 108 -3.92 -3.97 18.03
N VAL A 109 -4.66 -5.08 17.98
CA VAL A 109 -4.63 -6.02 16.84
C VAL A 109 -5.08 -5.31 15.54
N LYS A 110 -6.12 -4.49 15.60
CA LYS A 110 -6.59 -3.68 14.47
C LYS A 110 -5.53 -2.70 13.99
N GLN A 111 -4.85 -1.98 14.88
CA GLN A 111 -3.78 -1.05 14.52
C GLN A 111 -2.57 -1.77 13.91
N LEU A 112 -2.20 -2.94 14.43
CA LEU A 112 -1.16 -3.77 13.84
C LEU A 112 -1.54 -4.21 12.41
N SER A 113 -2.76 -4.66 12.20
CA SER A 113 -3.27 -5.07 10.88
C SER A 113 -3.24 -3.92 9.89
N MET A 114 -3.72 -2.73 10.29
CA MET A 114 -3.69 -1.53 9.46
C MET A 114 -2.25 -1.12 9.12
N SER A 115 -1.33 -1.23 10.07
CA SER A 115 0.08 -0.91 9.85
C SER A 115 0.73 -1.83 8.82
N MET A 116 0.45 -3.14 8.89
CA MET A 116 0.95 -4.13 7.92
C MET A 116 0.35 -3.89 6.53
N GLY A 117 -0.96 -3.65 6.44
CA GLY A 117 -1.63 -3.32 5.19
C GLY A 117 -1.11 -2.05 4.53
N ASN A 118 -0.92 -1.00 5.31
CA ASN A 118 -0.33 0.24 4.81
C ASN A 118 1.10 0.05 4.30
N LYS A 119 1.90 -0.77 4.98
CA LYS A 119 3.27 -1.06 4.53
C LYS A 119 3.27 -1.78 3.19
N GLN A 120 2.44 -2.81 3.04
CA GLN A 120 2.30 -3.54 1.79
C GLN A 120 1.81 -2.64 0.65
N ASP A 121 0.81 -1.82 0.91
CA ASP A 121 0.24 -0.87 -0.04
C ASP A 121 1.24 0.22 -0.46
N ASN A 122 2.10 0.68 0.47
CA ASN A 122 3.17 1.62 0.18
C ASN A 122 4.29 0.98 -0.66
N ASP A 123 4.56 -0.29 -0.49
CA ASP A 123 5.53 -1.02 -1.29
C ASP A 123 5.05 -1.19 -2.73
N VAL A 124 3.74 -1.47 -2.94
CA VAL A 124 3.14 -1.47 -4.28
C VAL A 124 3.23 -0.08 -4.92
N LEU A 125 2.94 0.99 -4.17
CA LEU A 125 3.10 2.35 -4.67
C LEU A 125 4.56 2.67 -5.00
N ALA A 126 5.53 2.23 -4.21
CA ALA A 126 6.95 2.40 -4.50
C ALA A 126 7.35 1.72 -5.81
N THR A 127 6.84 0.52 -6.06
CA THR A 127 7.04 -0.21 -7.33
C THR A 127 6.40 0.51 -8.52
N LEU A 128 5.21 1.13 -8.35
CA LEU A 128 4.59 1.96 -9.39
C LEU A 128 5.45 3.17 -9.77
N LYS A 129 6.18 3.74 -8.79
CA LYS A 129 7.10 4.87 -9.04
C LYS A 129 8.32 4.51 -9.91
N GLU A 130 8.62 3.22 -10.06
CA GLU A 130 9.68 2.70 -10.93
C GLU A 130 9.24 2.64 -12.41
N ALA A 131 7.99 3.01 -12.75
CA ALA A 131 7.50 3.05 -14.11
C ALA A 131 8.39 3.93 -14.99
N THR A 132 8.74 3.40 -16.17
CA THR A 132 9.62 4.06 -17.14
C THR A 132 8.87 4.98 -18.09
N GLN A 133 7.61 4.65 -18.38
CA GLN A 133 6.75 5.47 -19.24
C GLN A 133 6.19 6.66 -18.46
N THR A 134 6.28 7.85 -19.03
CA THR A 134 5.82 9.08 -18.39
C THR A 134 5.00 9.92 -19.37
N ALA A 135 3.88 10.47 -18.91
CA ALA A 135 3.06 11.42 -19.64
C ALA A 135 2.88 12.69 -18.78
N SER A 136 2.90 13.87 -19.41
CA SER A 136 2.66 15.14 -18.71
C SER A 136 1.52 15.87 -19.41
N VAL A 137 0.33 15.82 -18.83
CA VAL A 137 -0.94 16.21 -19.46
C VAL A 137 -1.77 17.12 -18.53
N ASP A 138 -2.77 17.75 -19.09
CA ASP A 138 -3.73 18.52 -18.28
C ASP A 138 -4.78 17.57 -17.61
N PRO A 139 -5.36 17.94 -16.47
CA PRO A 139 -6.38 17.13 -15.78
C PRO A 139 -7.75 17.27 -16.45
N THR A 140 -7.81 16.96 -17.72
CA THR A 140 -9.00 17.00 -18.60
C THR A 140 -9.24 15.64 -19.25
N VAL A 141 -10.39 15.47 -19.90
CA VAL A 141 -10.68 14.24 -20.66
C VAL A 141 -9.73 14.11 -21.84
N ASP A 142 -9.44 15.20 -22.55
CA ASP A 142 -8.47 15.22 -23.64
C ASP A 142 -7.06 14.84 -23.18
N GLY A 143 -6.63 15.38 -22.00
CA GLY A 143 -5.35 15.00 -21.42
C GLY A 143 -5.30 13.54 -20.96
N LEU A 144 -6.42 12.97 -20.50
CA LEU A 144 -6.48 11.54 -20.21
C LEU A 144 -6.34 10.70 -21.49
N GLN A 145 -6.94 11.15 -22.61
CA GLN A 145 -6.78 10.50 -23.91
C GLN A 145 -5.31 10.56 -24.36
N GLU A 146 -4.64 11.71 -24.25
CA GLU A 146 -3.21 11.86 -24.57
C GLU A 146 -2.34 10.90 -23.74
N ALA A 147 -2.68 10.71 -22.46
CA ALA A 147 -1.98 9.75 -21.60
C ALA A 147 -2.24 8.29 -22.03
N LEU A 148 -3.45 7.96 -22.50
CA LEU A 148 -3.77 6.65 -23.07
C LEU A 148 -3.04 6.41 -24.38
N ASP A 149 -2.92 7.42 -25.24
CA ASP A 149 -2.18 7.32 -26.50
C ASP A 149 -0.68 7.04 -26.24
N THR A 150 -0.13 7.60 -25.16
CA THR A 150 1.24 7.28 -24.71
C THR A 150 1.37 5.81 -24.28
N PHE A 151 0.29 5.21 -23.80
CA PHE A 151 0.25 3.81 -23.42
C PHE A 151 0.42 2.87 -24.62
N ASN A 152 -0.10 3.26 -25.79
CA ASN A 152 -0.07 2.49 -27.05
C ASN A 152 -0.42 1.01 -26.85
N TYR A 153 -1.51 0.75 -26.11
CA TYR A 153 -1.92 -0.58 -25.71
C TYR A 153 -3.13 -1.04 -26.54
N GLU A 154 -2.98 -2.17 -27.23
CA GLU A 154 -3.93 -2.63 -28.26
C GLU A 154 -5.00 -3.61 -27.73
N ASP A 155 -4.99 -3.95 -26.44
CA ASP A 155 -5.92 -4.93 -25.86
C ASP A 155 -7.24 -4.26 -25.43
N ASP A 156 -8.28 -4.40 -26.22
CA ASP A 156 -9.61 -3.85 -25.96
C ASP A 156 -10.31 -4.46 -24.74
N ASN A 157 -9.89 -5.64 -24.28
CA ASN A 157 -10.48 -6.31 -23.12
C ASN A 157 -9.73 -6.04 -21.82
N ALA A 158 -8.67 -5.24 -21.87
CA ALA A 158 -7.89 -4.92 -20.69
C ALA A 158 -8.64 -3.95 -19.78
N THR A 159 -8.56 -4.20 -18.48
CA THR A 159 -9.05 -3.25 -17.47
C THR A 159 -7.94 -2.27 -17.11
N ILE A 160 -8.13 -1.01 -17.50
CA ILE A 160 -7.18 0.07 -17.16
C ILE A 160 -7.71 0.83 -15.95
N VAL A 161 -6.84 1.04 -14.96
CA VAL A 161 -7.16 1.79 -13.75
C VAL A 161 -6.26 3.02 -13.65
N LEU A 162 -6.87 4.19 -13.53
CA LEU A 162 -6.17 5.43 -13.20
C LEU A 162 -6.21 5.65 -11.69
N VAL A 163 -5.07 5.57 -11.06
CA VAL A 163 -4.94 5.95 -9.65
C VAL A 163 -4.42 7.37 -9.56
N CYS A 164 -5.19 8.27 -8.98
CA CYS A 164 -4.84 9.68 -8.88
C CYS A 164 -5.18 10.30 -7.53
N SER A 165 -4.71 11.52 -7.30
CA SER A 165 -5.08 12.28 -6.10
C SER A 165 -6.57 12.64 -6.11
N PRO A 166 -7.20 12.83 -4.93
CA PRO A 166 -8.60 13.25 -4.86
C PRO A 166 -8.89 14.57 -5.59
N LYS A 167 -7.89 15.46 -5.67
CA LYS A 167 -8.01 16.76 -6.35
C LYS A 167 -8.00 16.59 -7.88
N ALA A 168 -7.06 15.82 -8.42
CA ALA A 168 -6.99 15.51 -9.85
C ALA A 168 -8.25 14.78 -10.31
N ALA A 169 -8.73 13.78 -9.54
CA ALA A 169 -9.99 13.09 -9.82
C ALA A 169 -11.19 14.05 -9.86
N GLY A 170 -11.23 15.05 -8.98
CA GLY A 170 -12.26 16.08 -8.99
C GLY A 170 -12.23 16.95 -10.24
N GLN A 171 -11.05 17.34 -10.71
CA GLN A 171 -10.88 18.14 -11.92
C GLN A 171 -11.25 17.35 -13.18
N LEU A 172 -10.81 16.09 -13.28
CA LEU A 172 -11.22 15.18 -14.37
C LEU A 172 -12.75 15.03 -14.44
N ARG A 173 -13.40 14.85 -13.29
CA ARG A 173 -14.85 14.76 -13.24
C ARG A 173 -15.55 16.04 -13.72
N LEU A 174 -15.03 17.21 -13.32
CA LEU A 174 -15.57 18.50 -13.76
C LEU A 174 -15.37 18.72 -15.26
N SER A 175 -14.23 18.33 -15.83
CA SER A 175 -13.97 18.35 -17.26
C SER A 175 -14.93 17.43 -18.01
N ALA A 176 -15.04 16.17 -17.59
CA ALA A 176 -15.97 15.21 -18.19
C ALA A 176 -17.42 15.72 -18.19
N THR A 177 -17.85 16.42 -17.14
CA THR A 177 -19.18 17.01 -17.07
C THR A 177 -19.40 18.12 -18.10
N LYS A 178 -18.38 18.92 -18.38
CA LYS A 178 -18.48 20.01 -19.35
C LYS A 178 -18.52 19.49 -20.78
N GLU A 179 -17.77 18.43 -21.07
CA GLU A 179 -17.65 17.89 -22.41
C GLU A 179 -18.84 16.98 -22.80
N PHE A 180 -19.36 16.22 -21.85
CA PHE A 180 -20.45 15.28 -22.07
C PHE A 180 -21.83 15.81 -21.65
N THR A 181 -22.19 17.04 -22.00
CA THR A 181 -23.47 17.68 -21.64
C THR A 181 -24.68 17.16 -22.45
N GLY A 182 -24.73 15.88 -22.82
CA GLY A 182 -25.82 15.27 -23.61
C GLY A 182 -26.74 14.35 -22.79
N ALA A 183 -27.94 14.13 -23.31
CA ALA A 183 -29.03 13.38 -22.66
C ALA A 183 -28.73 11.90 -22.32
N SER A 184 -27.60 11.36 -22.73
CA SER A 184 -27.15 10.00 -22.38
C SER A 184 -26.53 9.85 -20.99
N MET A 185 -26.41 10.93 -20.23
CA MET A 185 -25.74 10.96 -18.92
C MET A 185 -26.64 10.62 -17.73
N LEU A 186 -27.67 9.84 -17.91
CA LEU A 186 -28.56 9.42 -16.80
C LEU A 186 -27.88 8.45 -15.80
N GLN A 187 -26.69 7.99 -16.09
CA GLN A 187 -25.81 7.32 -15.12
C GLN A 187 -24.67 8.23 -14.64
N ASN A 188 -25.00 9.46 -14.33
CA ASN A 188 -24.08 10.53 -14.06
C ASN A 188 -23.29 10.25 -12.75
N PRO A 189 -21.95 10.05 -12.78
CA PRO A 189 -21.15 9.86 -11.57
C PRO A 189 -21.20 11.04 -10.61
N ILE A 190 -21.69 12.20 -11.07
CA ILE A 190 -21.85 13.40 -10.25
C ILE A 190 -22.99 13.25 -9.25
N SER A 191 -24.11 12.65 -9.65
CA SER A 191 -25.28 12.52 -8.77
C SER A 191 -25.10 11.43 -7.71
N THR A 192 -24.35 10.38 -8.00
CA THR A 192 -24.15 9.25 -7.09
C THR A 192 -22.88 9.37 -6.24
N GLY A 193 -22.00 10.34 -6.52
CA GLY A 193 -20.73 10.52 -5.79
C GLY A 193 -19.70 9.39 -6.06
N VAL A 194 -20.04 8.41 -6.85
CA VAL A 194 -19.14 7.34 -7.28
C VAL A 194 -18.24 7.88 -8.39
N TYR A 195 -16.94 7.64 -8.28
CA TYR A 195 -16.00 7.90 -9.37
C TYR A 195 -16.11 6.73 -10.32
N GLY A 196 -16.83 6.97 -11.41
CA GLY A 196 -17.09 5.95 -12.42
C GLY A 196 -15.90 5.72 -13.35
N GLU A 197 -16.23 5.40 -14.55
CA GLU A 197 -15.33 5.15 -15.66
C GLU A 197 -15.36 6.34 -16.63
N ILE A 198 -14.20 6.77 -17.10
CA ILE A 198 -14.04 7.81 -18.12
C ILE A 198 -13.16 7.22 -19.23
N LEU A 199 -13.62 7.24 -20.48
CA LEU A 199 -12.88 6.67 -21.62
C LEU A 199 -12.46 5.19 -21.42
N GLY A 200 -13.27 4.37 -20.79
CA GLY A 200 -12.91 2.98 -20.48
C GLY A 200 -11.92 2.80 -19.32
N VAL A 201 -11.55 3.89 -18.64
CA VAL A 201 -10.60 3.88 -17.53
C VAL A 201 -11.33 4.02 -16.21
N GLN A 202 -11.10 3.10 -15.29
CA GLN A 202 -11.63 3.16 -13.93
C GLN A 202 -10.82 4.14 -13.08
N ILE A 203 -11.48 5.08 -12.40
CA ILE A 203 -10.81 6.09 -11.58
C ILE A 203 -10.80 5.68 -10.11
N MET A 204 -9.60 5.51 -9.56
CA MET A 204 -9.37 5.25 -8.15
C MET A 204 -8.63 6.42 -7.47
N ARG A 205 -9.14 6.86 -6.31
CA ARG A 205 -8.58 7.98 -5.56
C ARG A 205 -7.69 7.48 -4.43
N SER A 206 -6.51 8.07 -4.30
CA SER A 206 -5.65 7.83 -3.16
C SER A 206 -5.06 9.13 -2.61
N ARG A 207 -5.04 9.26 -1.27
CA ARG A 207 -4.36 10.36 -0.57
C ARG A 207 -2.85 10.17 -0.47
N LYS A 208 -2.34 9.00 -0.85
CA LYS A 208 -0.91 8.67 -0.81
C LYS A 208 -0.13 9.30 -1.96
N LEU A 209 -0.83 9.76 -3.00
CA LEU A 209 -0.27 10.43 -4.16
C LEU A 209 -0.21 11.95 -3.95
N ASN A 210 0.81 12.57 -4.53
CA ASN A 210 0.87 14.03 -4.63
C ASN A 210 -0.30 14.54 -5.48
N ALA A 211 -0.61 15.83 -5.35
CA ALA A 211 -1.77 16.40 -6.03
C ALA A 211 -1.73 16.26 -7.56
N ASP A 212 -0.53 16.35 -8.13
CA ASP A 212 -0.22 16.28 -9.56
C ASP A 212 0.14 14.87 -10.06
N GLU A 213 0.32 13.92 -9.15
CA GLU A 213 0.81 12.56 -9.47
C GLU A 213 -0.34 11.60 -9.70
N ALA A 214 -0.26 10.81 -10.78
CA ALA A 214 -1.21 9.75 -11.09
C ALA A 214 -0.49 8.58 -11.81
N TYR A 215 -1.12 7.42 -11.81
CA TYR A 215 -0.62 6.21 -12.48
C TYR A 215 -1.75 5.55 -13.24
N LEU A 216 -1.52 5.28 -14.53
CA LEU A 216 -2.32 4.37 -15.34
C LEU A 216 -1.72 2.97 -15.21
N VAL A 217 -2.54 2.00 -14.86
CA VAL A 217 -2.11 0.61 -14.64
C VAL A 217 -3.09 -0.33 -15.33
N VAL A 218 -2.58 -1.27 -16.12
CA VAL A 218 -3.36 -2.38 -16.64
C VAL A 218 -3.41 -3.47 -15.57
N THR A 219 -4.61 -3.75 -15.07
CA THR A 219 -4.80 -4.76 -14.01
C THR A 219 -5.18 -6.12 -14.55
N ASN A 220 -5.94 -6.14 -15.65
CA ASN A 220 -6.40 -7.38 -16.26
C ASN A 220 -6.14 -7.30 -17.76
N ALA A 221 -5.18 -8.08 -18.24
CA ALA A 221 -4.77 -8.12 -19.63
C ALA A 221 -5.09 -9.50 -20.24
N SER A 222 -5.50 -9.54 -21.50
CA SER A 222 -5.83 -10.78 -22.21
C SER A 222 -4.64 -11.74 -22.32
N ASP A 223 -3.41 -11.21 -22.29
CA ASP A 223 -2.17 -11.99 -22.33
C ASP A 223 -1.83 -12.70 -21.00
N GLY A 224 -2.65 -12.50 -19.96
CA GLY A 224 -2.46 -13.07 -18.63
C GLY A 224 -1.23 -12.55 -17.88
N ARG A 225 -0.53 -11.54 -18.41
CA ARG A 225 0.65 -10.93 -17.78
C ARG A 225 0.23 -9.69 -17.01
N PRO A 226 0.39 -9.68 -15.68
CA PRO A 226 0.06 -8.50 -14.88
C PRO A 226 1.15 -7.42 -15.01
N ALA A 227 0.78 -6.17 -14.75
CA ALA A 227 1.75 -5.08 -14.63
C ALA A 227 2.65 -5.28 -13.39
N ILE A 228 2.03 -5.61 -12.25
CA ILE A 228 2.69 -5.76 -10.95
C ILE A 228 2.37 -7.14 -10.39
N LYS A 229 3.37 -7.80 -9.80
CA LYS A 229 3.18 -9.02 -9.01
C LYS A 229 3.53 -8.80 -7.55
N LEU A 230 2.69 -9.35 -6.69
CA LEU A 230 2.89 -9.45 -5.25
C LEU A 230 3.18 -10.91 -4.92
N LEU A 231 4.44 -11.22 -4.66
CA LEU A 231 4.87 -12.54 -4.22
C LEU A 231 4.66 -12.66 -2.71
N THR A 232 3.87 -13.63 -2.29
CA THR A 232 3.62 -13.89 -0.88
C THR A 232 4.27 -15.22 -0.47
N LYS A 233 5.19 -15.16 0.49
CA LYS A 233 5.80 -16.36 1.09
C LYS A 233 5.14 -16.73 2.41
N LYS A 234 4.90 -15.75 3.28
CA LYS A 234 4.16 -15.88 4.54
C LYS A 234 3.19 -14.71 4.63
N GLY A 235 1.91 -15.02 4.76
CA GLY A 235 0.89 -14.01 5.02
C GLY A 235 1.11 -13.30 6.36
N VAL A 236 0.28 -12.32 6.66
CA VAL A 236 0.35 -11.63 7.96
C VAL A 236 -0.02 -12.62 9.06
N ASN A 237 0.90 -12.82 9.99
CA ASN A 237 0.71 -13.63 11.19
C ASN A 237 0.93 -12.77 12.42
N ILE A 238 0.13 -12.96 13.46
CA ILE A 238 0.31 -12.28 14.76
C ILE A 238 0.62 -13.32 15.82
N GLU A 239 1.71 -13.11 16.52
CA GLU A 239 2.20 -13.96 17.59
C GLU A 239 2.14 -13.20 18.91
N PRO A 240 1.32 -13.64 19.90
CA PRO A 240 1.30 -13.06 21.22
C PRO A 240 2.46 -13.62 22.06
N GLU A 241 3.13 -12.77 22.81
CA GLU A 241 4.15 -13.15 23.78
C GLU A 241 3.84 -12.55 25.15
N ARG A 242 3.75 -13.41 26.17
CA ARG A 242 3.43 -12.99 27.53
C ARG A 242 4.69 -12.74 28.35
N HIS A 243 4.87 -11.51 28.82
CA HIS A 243 5.92 -11.10 29.76
C HIS A 243 5.35 -10.96 31.17
N ALA A 244 5.39 -12.07 31.92
CA ALA A 244 4.78 -12.12 33.25
C ALA A 244 5.45 -11.20 34.28
N SER A 245 6.77 -10.96 34.16
CA SER A 245 7.54 -10.05 35.01
C SER A 245 7.11 -8.59 34.86
N GLU A 246 6.71 -8.20 33.67
CA GLU A 246 6.25 -6.86 33.32
C GLU A 246 4.73 -6.72 33.34
N ARG A 247 4.00 -7.82 33.59
CA ARG A 247 2.54 -7.87 33.51
C ARG A 247 2.02 -7.29 32.20
N SER A 248 2.66 -7.66 31.08
CA SER A 248 2.35 -7.15 29.76
C SER A 248 2.27 -8.29 28.76
N THR A 249 1.47 -8.09 27.69
CA THR A 249 1.40 -8.98 26.54
C THR A 249 1.87 -8.19 25.32
N TYR A 250 2.80 -8.78 24.60
CA TYR A 250 3.33 -8.24 23.36
C TYR A 250 2.69 -8.98 22.18
N TYR A 251 2.34 -8.26 21.14
CA TYR A 251 1.81 -8.79 19.90
C TYR A 251 2.74 -8.43 18.76
N TYR A 252 3.26 -9.43 18.08
CA TYR A 252 4.18 -9.26 16.96
C TYR A 252 3.50 -9.68 15.66
N ALA A 253 3.22 -8.72 14.79
CA ALA A 253 2.76 -8.97 13.43
C ALA A 253 3.96 -9.14 12.51
N SER A 254 4.00 -10.20 11.71
CA SER A 254 5.05 -10.45 10.71
C SER A 254 4.46 -10.92 9.39
N ALA A 255 5.11 -10.57 8.27
CA ALA A 255 4.77 -11.05 6.95
C ALA A 255 6.04 -11.12 6.08
N MET A 256 6.05 -12.06 5.12
CA MET A 256 7.14 -12.20 4.15
C MET A 256 6.56 -12.10 2.74
N TYR A 257 6.95 -11.06 2.01
CA TYR A 257 6.49 -10.81 0.65
C TYR A 257 7.52 -10.02 -0.16
N ALA A 258 7.31 -9.98 -1.47
CA ALA A 258 8.00 -9.06 -2.38
C ALA A 258 7.00 -8.45 -3.36
N VAL A 259 7.22 -7.20 -3.74
CA VAL A 259 6.49 -6.53 -4.81
C VAL A 259 7.47 -6.20 -5.90
N TYR A 260 7.11 -6.43 -7.15
CA TYR A 260 7.96 -6.05 -8.26
C TYR A 260 7.15 -5.71 -9.52
N LEU A 261 7.73 -4.86 -10.35
CA LEU A 261 7.17 -4.46 -11.63
C LEU A 261 7.50 -5.54 -12.66
N TYR A 262 6.49 -6.39 -12.99
CA TYR A 262 6.66 -7.49 -13.93
C TYR A 262 6.77 -6.98 -15.36
N ASP A 263 5.82 -6.15 -15.77
CA ASP A 263 5.78 -5.56 -17.11
C ASP A 263 5.72 -4.03 -17.02
N PRO A 264 6.84 -3.33 -17.28
CA PRO A 264 6.89 -1.87 -17.22
C PRO A 264 6.08 -1.20 -18.36
N THR A 265 5.76 -1.91 -19.45
CA THR A 265 4.97 -1.37 -20.55
C THR A 265 3.50 -1.18 -20.18
N LYS A 266 3.04 -1.83 -19.12
CA LYS A 266 1.68 -1.79 -18.59
C LYS A 266 1.45 -0.76 -17.47
N VAL A 267 2.41 0.13 -17.26
CA VAL A 267 2.32 1.21 -16.27
C VAL A 267 2.82 2.52 -16.87
N VAL A 268 1.99 3.55 -16.82
CA VAL A 268 2.37 4.92 -17.20
C VAL A 268 2.24 5.82 -15.99
N LYS A 269 3.31 6.53 -15.68
CA LYS A 269 3.30 7.63 -14.70
C LYS A 269 2.76 8.89 -15.37
N VAL A 270 1.65 9.39 -14.87
CA VAL A 270 1.01 10.61 -15.36
C VAL A 270 1.27 11.76 -14.40
N THR A 271 1.73 12.89 -14.92
CA THR A 271 1.87 14.13 -14.16
C THR A 271 0.87 15.14 -14.68
N PHE A 272 -0.07 15.55 -13.84
CA PHE A 272 -1.09 16.53 -14.19
C PHE A 272 -0.57 17.96 -14.02
N LYS A 273 -0.59 18.74 -15.10
CA LYS A 273 -0.17 20.15 -15.10
C LYS A 273 -1.17 21.01 -14.31
N GLY A 274 -0.67 22.00 -13.59
CA GLY A 274 -1.52 22.99 -12.91
C GLY A 274 -2.32 22.49 -11.69
N VAL A 275 -2.15 21.24 -11.29
CA VAL A 275 -2.79 20.70 -10.08
C VAL A 275 -1.89 20.93 -8.88
N THR A 276 -2.14 22.02 -8.15
CA THR A 276 -1.45 22.29 -6.89
C THR A 276 -2.30 21.84 -5.70
N GLY A 277 -1.73 21.16 -4.72
CA GLY A 277 -2.46 20.64 -3.58
C GLY A 277 -1.55 20.03 -2.53
N PRO A 278 -2.11 19.35 -1.54
CA PRO A 278 -1.33 18.71 -0.50
C PRO A 278 -0.41 17.62 -1.05
N THR A 279 0.75 17.49 -0.43
CA THR A 279 1.67 16.37 -0.68
C THR A 279 1.02 15.06 -0.24
N GLY A 280 1.29 13.99 -0.97
CA GLY A 280 0.78 12.67 -0.64
C GLY A 280 1.23 12.19 0.75
N THR A 281 0.33 11.56 1.48
CA THR A 281 0.58 11.03 2.83
C THR A 281 0.60 9.52 2.79
N THR A 282 1.77 8.92 3.00
CA THR A 282 1.97 7.46 3.02
C THR A 282 1.63 6.82 4.36
N GLY A 283 1.33 7.64 5.39
CA GLY A 283 0.85 7.14 6.68
C GLY A 283 -0.55 6.53 6.61
N ALA A 284 -0.91 5.76 7.63
CA ALA A 284 -2.29 5.35 7.85
C ALA A 284 -3.18 6.59 7.79
N PRO A 285 -4.43 6.49 7.29
CA PRO A 285 -5.38 7.56 7.48
C PRO A 285 -5.37 7.87 8.98
N ALA A 286 -5.08 9.13 9.33
CA ALA A 286 -5.25 9.56 10.71
C ALA A 286 -6.67 9.14 11.08
N ASP A 287 -6.78 8.21 12.00
CA ASP A 287 -8.05 7.92 12.63
C ASP A 287 -8.43 9.26 13.24
N VAL A 288 -9.50 9.85 12.76
CA VAL A 288 -10.00 11.08 13.30
C VAL A 288 -10.63 10.66 14.62
N THR A 289 -9.80 10.46 15.62
CA THR A 289 -10.21 10.57 17.00
C THR A 289 -10.54 12.05 17.20
N ASN A 290 -11.67 12.46 16.64
CA ASN A 290 -12.43 13.61 17.12
C ASN A 290 -13.08 13.22 18.45
N ASP A 291 -12.34 12.57 19.34
CA ASP A 291 -12.64 12.70 20.74
C ASP A 291 -12.18 14.09 21.13
N PRO A 292 -13.10 15.00 21.44
CA PRO A 292 -12.71 16.26 22.03
C PRO A 292 -11.90 15.89 23.27
N GLU A 293 -10.64 16.30 23.33
CA GLU A 293 -9.86 16.26 24.56
C GLU A 293 -10.78 16.59 25.72
N PRO A 294 -10.90 15.74 26.73
CA PRO A 294 -11.77 16.03 27.87
C PRO A 294 -11.28 17.34 28.50
N LYS A 295 -12.02 18.43 28.24
CA LYS A 295 -11.66 19.80 28.66
C LYS A 295 -11.70 20.01 30.16
N ASN A 296 -11.71 18.93 30.98
CA ASN A 296 -11.70 18.99 32.42
C ASN A 296 -11.01 17.75 33.03
N VAL A 297 -9.73 17.62 32.84
CA VAL A 297 -8.91 16.94 33.83
C VAL A 297 -8.51 18.04 34.82
N PRO A 298 -8.99 18.03 36.08
CA PRO A 298 -8.46 18.93 37.07
C PRO A 298 -6.97 18.66 37.22
N GLU A 299 -6.13 19.66 36.97
CA GLU A 299 -4.70 19.61 37.28
C GLU A 299 -4.58 19.16 38.74
N ASP A 300 -4.13 17.91 38.95
CA ASP A 300 -3.81 17.42 40.24
C ASP A 300 -2.53 18.16 40.73
N LYS A 301 -2.79 19.16 41.57
CA LYS A 301 -1.76 19.98 42.21
C LYS A 301 -0.90 19.20 43.21
N ARG A 302 -0.66 17.93 43.03
CA ARG A 302 0.21 17.13 43.84
C ARG A 302 1.25 16.47 42.97
N VAL A 303 2.37 17.10 42.82
CA VAL A 303 3.76 16.60 42.91
C VAL A 303 4.69 17.67 42.34
N GLY A 304 4.75 18.80 43.05
CA GLY A 304 5.88 19.69 42.96
C GLY A 304 7.07 19.13 43.78
N ARG A 305 7.66 18.02 43.32
CA ARG A 305 8.95 17.59 43.85
C ARG A 305 10.05 18.20 43.00
N GLN A 306 10.45 19.42 43.41
CA GLN A 306 11.62 20.12 42.88
C GLN A 306 12.85 19.19 42.95
N LYS A 307 13.37 18.77 41.81
CA LYS A 307 14.75 18.31 41.72
C LYS A 307 15.67 19.52 41.91
N LYS A 308 16.24 19.69 43.09
CA LYS A 308 17.38 20.58 43.29
C LYS A 308 18.53 20.09 42.43
N SER A 309 18.86 20.84 41.40
CA SER A 309 20.12 20.71 40.68
C SER A 309 21.27 21.04 41.63
N ALA A 310 22.07 20.05 41.96
CA ALA A 310 23.35 20.25 42.62
C ALA A 310 24.31 20.97 41.65
N LYS A 311 24.47 22.26 41.83
CA LYS A 311 25.50 23.07 41.18
C LYS A 311 26.84 22.71 41.82
N ALA A 312 27.69 21.95 41.15
CA ALA A 312 29.06 21.68 41.58
C ALA A 312 29.82 23.03 41.60
N ALA A 313 30.27 23.41 42.79
CA ALA A 313 31.19 24.53 42.97
C ALA A 313 32.61 24.04 42.64
N ALA A 314 33.28 24.72 41.73
CA ALA A 314 34.71 24.57 41.48
C ALA A 314 35.54 25.12 42.68
N PRO A 315 36.66 24.50 43.06
CA PRO A 315 37.53 25.05 44.07
C PRO A 315 38.33 26.23 43.52
N LYS A 316 38.33 27.34 44.23
CA LYS A 316 39.23 28.45 43.98
C LYS A 316 40.63 28.08 44.51
N ASP A 317 41.57 28.06 43.61
CA ASP A 317 42.98 28.04 43.89
C ASP A 317 43.37 29.41 44.45
N SER A 318 43.90 29.45 45.67
CA SER A 318 44.53 30.62 46.26
C SER A 318 46.03 30.35 46.35
N GLY A 319 46.76 31.03 45.47
CA GLY A 319 48.21 31.02 45.51
C GLY A 319 48.88 31.58 46.78
N LYS A 320 49.92 30.96 47.09
CA LYS A 320 51.18 31.58 47.45
C LYS A 320 52.29 30.61 47.14
#